data_c7739660c9625feb352f379934146f1a
#
_entry.id   c7739660c9625feb352f379934146f1a
#
_cell.length_a   1.000
_cell.length_b   1.000
_cell.length_c   1.000
_cell.angle_alpha   90.00
_cell.angle_beta   90.00
_cell.angle_gamma   90.00
#
_symmetry.space_group_name_H-M   'P 1'
#
loop_
_entity.id
_entity.type
_entity.pdbx_description
1 polymer ?
#
loop_
_entity_poly.entity_id
_entity_poly.type
_entity_poly.pdbx_seq_one_letter_code
_entity_poly.pdbx_strand_id
1 'polypeptide(L)'
;MEDFASSAPDILRAEHICKAFADKQVLRDVNVRLAPGELVCILGVSGVGKTTLFNILSGLLPPDSGDILLADEDGSMKSIVGETGHLSYMLQKDMLLPHKTIQDNVALPLLLKGMKKADARREALRYFDRFGLAGCQQKYPVQLSGGMRQRAALLRTWLCGNRVALLDEPFSALDTLTRTAVQEWYLQVMEEIRMSTLFITHDVDEAILLSDRIYIMKGSPAAMTDELRIPTPRPRDRDYMLSEEVLALKRQIRELIG
;
A
#
# COMPACT_ATOMS: atom_id res chain seq x y z
N MET A 1 25.36 0.99 14.52
CA MET A 1 24.37 0.66 13.47
C MET A 1 24.24 -0.85 13.50
N GLU A 2 23.34 -1.37 14.30
CA GLU A 2 23.09 -2.81 14.36
C GLU A 2 22.25 -3.20 13.14
N ASP A 3 22.75 -4.18 12.42
CA ASP A 3 22.18 -4.73 11.20
C ASP A 3 20.91 -5.54 11.58
N PHE A 4 19.74 -4.89 11.59
CA PHE A 4 18.45 -5.55 11.84
C PHE A 4 18.00 -6.31 10.59
N ALA A 5 18.79 -7.28 10.16
CA ALA A 5 18.40 -8.18 9.09
C ALA A 5 17.18 -9.02 9.56
N SER A 6 16.03 -8.78 8.97
CA SER A 6 14.92 -9.74 8.98
C SER A 6 15.44 -11.07 8.44
N SER A 7 15.25 -12.17 9.15
CA SER A 7 15.73 -13.50 8.75
C SER A 7 14.98 -14.09 7.53
N ALA A 8 13.93 -13.45 7.06
CA ALA A 8 13.18 -13.85 5.87
C ALA A 8 13.72 -13.13 4.62
N PRO A 9 13.85 -13.83 3.48
CA PRO A 9 14.25 -13.20 2.23
C PRO A 9 13.22 -12.15 1.81
N ASP A 10 13.69 -11.01 1.28
CA ASP A 10 12.81 -9.95 0.79
C ASP A 10 11.99 -10.42 -0.42
N ILE A 11 10.74 -9.96 -0.51
CA ILE A 11 9.90 -10.14 -1.70
C ILE A 11 10.07 -8.97 -2.68
N LEU A 12 10.34 -7.77 -2.16
CA LEU A 12 10.59 -6.56 -2.95
C LEU A 12 11.76 -5.80 -2.34
N ARG A 13 12.69 -5.33 -3.20
CA ARG A 13 13.71 -4.36 -2.84
C ARG A 13 13.72 -3.22 -3.85
N ALA A 14 13.83 -2.00 -3.34
CA ALA A 14 14.22 -0.84 -4.13
C ALA A 14 15.59 -0.39 -3.60
N GLU A 15 16.57 -0.27 -4.47
CA GLU A 15 17.95 0.00 -4.11
C GLU A 15 18.45 1.25 -4.84
N HIS A 16 18.96 2.23 -4.08
CA HIS A 16 19.59 3.45 -4.58
C HIS A 16 18.73 4.27 -5.56
N ILE A 17 17.41 4.30 -5.34
CA ILE A 17 16.47 5.00 -6.23
C ILE A 17 16.70 6.50 -6.16
N CYS A 18 17.02 7.09 -7.31
CA CYS A 18 17.12 8.53 -7.50
C CYS A 18 16.11 8.99 -8.56
N LYS A 19 15.57 10.22 -8.38
CA LYS A 19 14.70 10.87 -9.36
C LYS A 19 14.78 12.37 -9.29
N ALA A 20 14.92 12.99 -10.48
CA ALA A 20 14.82 14.42 -10.67
C ALA A 20 13.75 14.75 -11.73
N PHE A 21 13.19 15.94 -11.65
CA PHE A 21 12.32 16.54 -12.67
C PHE A 21 12.89 17.91 -13.02
N ALA A 22 13.28 18.10 -14.27
CA ALA A 22 14.05 19.26 -14.70
C ALA A 22 15.25 19.50 -13.76
N ASP A 23 15.33 20.65 -13.12
CA ASP A 23 16.44 21.02 -12.24
C ASP A 23 16.22 20.63 -10.76
N LYS A 24 15.09 19.97 -10.43
CA LYS A 24 14.77 19.61 -9.05
C LYS A 24 14.92 18.12 -8.80
N GLN A 25 15.92 17.75 -8.01
CA GLN A 25 16.01 16.38 -7.48
C GLN A 25 14.91 16.18 -6.43
N VAL A 26 14.09 15.12 -6.62
CA VAL A 26 12.98 14.77 -5.73
C VAL A 26 13.33 13.62 -4.82
N LEU A 27 13.98 12.57 -5.34
CA LEU A 27 14.44 11.41 -4.58
C LEU A 27 15.95 11.28 -4.68
N ARG A 28 16.60 10.96 -3.55
CA ARG A 28 18.03 10.72 -3.47
C ARG A 28 18.29 9.45 -2.66
N ASP A 29 18.91 8.46 -3.31
CA ASP A 29 19.40 7.24 -2.66
C ASP A 29 18.34 6.56 -1.78
N VAL A 30 17.12 6.41 -2.30
CA VAL A 30 16.00 5.82 -1.57
C VAL A 30 16.14 4.31 -1.62
N ASN A 31 16.15 3.69 -0.43
CA ASN A 31 16.23 2.26 -0.24
C ASN A 31 15.01 1.77 0.55
N VAL A 32 14.33 0.72 0.03
CA VAL A 32 13.13 0.12 0.65
C VAL A 32 13.19 -1.39 0.50
N ARG A 33 12.85 -2.11 1.56
CA ARG A 33 12.73 -3.57 1.56
C ARG A 33 11.36 -3.97 2.08
N LEU A 34 10.82 -5.08 1.59
CA LEU A 34 9.55 -5.66 2.01
C LEU A 34 9.71 -7.17 2.08
N ALA A 35 9.39 -7.76 3.22
CA ALA A 35 9.36 -9.20 3.40
C ALA A 35 8.01 -9.80 2.99
N PRO A 36 7.92 -11.13 2.71
CA PRO A 36 6.66 -11.80 2.43
C PRO A 36 5.66 -11.65 3.58
N GLY A 37 4.43 -11.19 3.27
CA GLY A 37 3.34 -10.99 4.23
C GLY A 37 3.51 -9.78 5.16
N GLU A 38 4.59 -9.00 5.02
CA GLU A 38 4.83 -7.81 5.82
C GLU A 38 3.96 -6.62 5.35
N LEU A 39 3.49 -5.80 6.29
CA LEU A 39 2.93 -4.48 6.04
C LEU A 39 3.95 -3.42 6.43
N VAL A 40 4.48 -2.71 5.44
CA VAL A 40 5.46 -1.63 5.64
C VAL A 40 4.84 -0.29 5.30
N CYS A 41 5.01 0.68 6.18
CA CYS A 41 4.59 2.06 5.97
C CYS A 41 5.77 2.94 5.53
N ILE A 42 5.54 3.82 4.57
CA ILE A 42 6.40 4.99 4.32
C ILE A 42 5.68 6.22 4.84
N LEU A 43 6.16 6.76 5.94
CA LEU A 43 5.61 7.93 6.62
C LEU A 43 6.42 9.18 6.25
N GLY A 44 5.73 10.26 5.92
CA GLY A 44 6.38 11.55 5.60
C GLY A 44 5.36 12.62 5.28
N VAL A 45 5.78 13.87 5.29
CA VAL A 45 4.91 15.02 5.00
C VAL A 45 4.35 14.97 3.57
N SER A 46 3.22 15.65 3.34
CA SER A 46 2.65 15.77 2.00
C SER A 46 3.63 16.45 1.04
N GLY A 47 3.73 15.91 -0.18
CA GLY A 47 4.61 16.46 -1.23
C GLY A 47 6.09 16.09 -1.09
N VAL A 48 6.51 15.29 -0.11
CA VAL A 48 7.92 14.91 0.07
C VAL A 48 8.46 13.99 -1.05
N GLY A 49 7.60 13.29 -1.80
CA GLY A 49 8.02 12.40 -2.90
C GLY A 49 7.48 10.97 -2.81
N LYS A 50 6.62 10.66 -1.83
CA LYS A 50 6.08 9.30 -1.61
C LYS A 50 5.38 8.73 -2.86
N THR A 51 4.44 9.47 -3.43
CA THR A 51 3.74 9.07 -4.67
C THR A 51 4.70 8.94 -5.86
N THR A 52 5.75 9.78 -5.93
CA THR A 52 6.81 9.65 -6.95
C THR A 52 7.52 8.29 -6.82
N LEU A 53 7.88 7.90 -5.60
CA LEU A 53 8.47 6.59 -5.33
C LEU A 53 7.51 5.46 -5.75
N PHE A 54 6.23 5.54 -5.40
CA PHE A 54 5.25 4.51 -5.78
C PHE A 54 5.04 4.40 -7.29
N ASN A 55 5.05 5.53 -8.01
CA ASN A 55 5.01 5.52 -9.47
C ASN A 55 6.26 4.85 -10.07
N ILE A 56 7.43 5.01 -9.43
CA ILE A 56 8.66 4.33 -9.84
C ILE A 56 8.56 2.83 -9.56
N LEU A 57 8.17 2.43 -8.35
CA LEU A 57 8.04 1.03 -7.98
C LEU A 57 7.03 0.27 -8.87
N SER A 58 5.94 0.94 -9.26
CA SER A 58 4.91 0.35 -10.14
C SER A 58 5.26 0.34 -11.62
N GLY A 59 6.42 0.91 -12.01
CA GLY A 59 6.86 1.02 -13.41
C GLY A 59 6.18 2.13 -14.21
N LEU A 60 5.33 2.95 -13.58
CA LEU A 60 4.65 4.09 -14.25
C LEU A 60 5.61 5.25 -14.53
N LEU A 61 6.72 5.32 -13.81
CA LEU A 61 7.75 6.34 -13.96
C LEU A 61 9.12 5.68 -13.87
N PRO A 62 10.02 5.86 -14.85
CA PRO A 62 11.37 5.33 -14.74
C PRO A 62 12.18 6.12 -13.69
N PRO A 63 12.99 5.46 -12.85
CA PRO A 63 14.00 6.14 -12.04
C PRO A 63 15.11 6.70 -12.92
N ASP A 64 15.90 7.65 -12.41
CA ASP A 64 17.11 8.13 -13.09
C ASP A 64 18.32 7.22 -12.79
N SER A 65 18.30 6.58 -11.60
CA SER A 65 19.23 5.52 -11.20
C SER A 65 18.63 4.65 -10.10
N GLY A 66 19.26 3.52 -9.84
CA GLY A 66 18.82 2.52 -8.87
C GLY A 66 18.15 1.33 -9.52
N ASP A 67 17.78 0.34 -8.72
CA ASP A 67 17.13 -0.88 -9.17
C ASP A 67 15.91 -1.23 -8.34
N ILE A 68 14.97 -1.98 -8.93
CA ILE A 68 13.78 -2.50 -8.28
C ILE A 68 13.77 -4.00 -8.52
N LEU A 69 13.97 -4.75 -7.45
CA LEU A 69 14.09 -6.19 -7.48
C LEU A 69 12.86 -6.84 -6.87
N LEU A 70 12.24 -7.73 -7.59
CA LEU A 70 11.08 -8.54 -7.14
C LEU A 70 11.48 -10.02 -7.11
N ALA A 71 11.15 -10.69 -6.00
CA ALA A 71 11.39 -12.12 -5.89
C ALA A 71 10.48 -12.92 -6.81
N ASP A 72 11.06 -13.82 -7.61
CA ASP A 72 10.33 -14.80 -8.41
C ASP A 72 9.80 -15.95 -7.52
N GLU A 73 9.12 -16.93 -8.10
CA GLU A 73 8.57 -18.09 -7.37
C GLU A 73 9.67 -18.97 -6.75
N ASP A 74 10.85 -19.03 -7.38
CA ASP A 74 12.02 -19.75 -6.89
C ASP A 74 12.85 -18.97 -5.85
N GLY A 75 12.44 -17.73 -5.52
CA GLY A 75 13.12 -16.85 -4.59
C GLY A 75 14.27 -16.05 -5.20
N SER A 76 14.55 -16.20 -6.50
CA SER A 76 15.54 -15.35 -7.19
C SER A 76 14.99 -13.94 -7.36
N MET A 77 15.88 -12.94 -7.17
CA MET A 77 15.53 -11.53 -7.34
C MET A 77 15.72 -11.09 -8.78
N LYS A 78 14.68 -10.53 -9.38
CA LYS A 78 14.67 -10.06 -10.76
C LYS A 78 14.40 -8.56 -10.81
N SER A 79 15.18 -7.84 -11.61
CA SER A 79 14.91 -6.41 -11.87
C SER A 79 13.61 -6.24 -12.67
N ILE A 80 12.77 -5.33 -12.20
CA ILE A 80 11.50 -4.94 -12.83
C ILE A 80 11.46 -3.44 -13.19
N VAL A 81 12.63 -2.79 -13.27
CA VAL A 81 12.73 -1.36 -13.57
C VAL A 81 12.07 -1.03 -14.90
N GLY A 82 11.12 -0.09 -14.87
CA GLY A 82 10.37 0.35 -16.06
C GLY A 82 9.32 -0.66 -16.55
N GLU A 83 9.14 -1.78 -15.88
CA GLU A 83 8.11 -2.75 -16.19
C GLU A 83 6.85 -2.52 -15.36
N THR A 84 5.68 -2.61 -15.99
CA THR A 84 4.38 -2.45 -15.33
C THR A 84 3.68 -3.80 -15.14
N GLY A 85 2.77 -3.86 -14.14
CA GLY A 85 1.92 -5.05 -13.93
C GLY A 85 2.47 -6.07 -12.94
N HIS A 86 3.69 -5.91 -12.45
CA HIS A 86 4.30 -6.79 -11.45
C HIS A 86 3.78 -6.53 -10.02
N LEU A 87 3.39 -5.29 -9.75
CA LEU A 87 2.84 -4.87 -8.45
C LEU A 87 1.39 -4.40 -8.62
N SER A 88 0.54 -4.69 -7.63
CA SER A 88 -0.81 -4.14 -7.57
C SER A 88 -0.74 -2.73 -7.01
N TYR A 89 -1.35 -1.74 -7.66
CA TYR A 89 -1.27 -0.35 -7.21
C TYR A 89 -2.67 0.23 -6.99
N MET A 90 -2.93 0.64 -5.75
CA MET A 90 -4.10 1.41 -5.36
C MET A 90 -3.72 2.88 -5.20
N LEU A 91 -4.22 3.71 -6.08
CA LEU A 91 -4.00 5.15 -6.08
C LEU A 91 -4.78 5.82 -4.94
N GLN A 92 -4.37 7.01 -4.53
CA GLN A 92 -5.02 7.82 -3.48
C GLN A 92 -6.53 8.02 -3.73
N LYS A 93 -6.92 8.27 -5.00
CA LYS A 93 -8.33 8.26 -5.40
C LYS A 93 -8.76 6.86 -5.78
N ASP A 94 -10.00 6.49 -5.46
CA ASP A 94 -10.53 5.14 -5.73
C ASP A 94 -10.51 4.74 -7.22
N MET A 95 -10.48 5.73 -8.13
CA MET A 95 -10.43 5.53 -9.59
C MET A 95 -11.44 4.51 -10.11
N LEU A 96 -12.58 4.38 -9.44
CA LEU A 96 -13.68 3.56 -9.93
C LEU A 96 -14.28 4.21 -11.17
N LEU A 97 -14.53 3.41 -12.20
CA LEU A 97 -15.12 3.88 -13.45
C LEU A 97 -16.60 4.25 -13.21
N PRO A 98 -17.00 5.52 -13.32
CA PRO A 98 -18.33 5.98 -12.89
C PRO A 98 -19.47 5.40 -13.73
N HIS A 99 -19.19 4.98 -14.95
CA HIS A 99 -20.16 4.39 -15.90
C HIS A 99 -20.23 2.86 -15.82
N LYS A 100 -19.49 2.24 -14.90
CA LYS A 100 -19.53 0.79 -14.67
C LYS A 100 -20.10 0.47 -13.30
N THR A 101 -20.76 -0.66 -13.17
CA THR A 101 -21.20 -1.18 -11.88
C THR A 101 -20.01 -1.52 -11.00
N ILE A 102 -20.22 -1.69 -9.71
CA ILE A 102 -19.17 -2.10 -8.76
C ILE A 102 -18.61 -3.47 -9.14
N GLN A 103 -19.46 -4.41 -9.53
CA GLN A 103 -19.04 -5.73 -10.02
C GLN A 103 -18.12 -5.61 -11.25
N ASP A 104 -18.46 -4.74 -12.20
CA ASP A 104 -17.63 -4.54 -13.40
C ASP A 104 -16.32 -3.81 -13.09
N ASN A 105 -16.32 -2.88 -12.14
CA ASN A 105 -15.11 -2.22 -11.64
C ASN A 105 -14.15 -3.23 -10.99
N VAL A 106 -14.69 -4.04 -10.09
CA VAL A 106 -13.89 -5.03 -9.34
C VAL A 106 -13.37 -6.14 -10.26
N ALA A 107 -14.16 -6.57 -11.24
CA ALA A 107 -13.77 -7.61 -12.19
C ALA A 107 -12.76 -7.13 -13.26
N LEU A 108 -12.48 -5.84 -13.35
CA LEU A 108 -11.66 -5.26 -14.42
C LEU A 108 -10.27 -5.90 -14.57
N PRO A 109 -9.49 -6.14 -13.48
CA PRO A 109 -8.18 -6.79 -13.62
C PRO A 109 -8.25 -8.17 -14.24
N LEU A 110 -9.27 -8.95 -13.92
CA LEU A 110 -9.48 -10.31 -14.47
C LEU A 110 -9.80 -10.24 -15.96
N LEU A 111 -10.59 -9.23 -16.38
CA LEU A 111 -10.87 -8.98 -17.80
C LEU A 111 -9.60 -8.63 -18.57
N LEU A 112 -8.73 -7.77 -18.00
CA LEU A 112 -7.46 -7.36 -18.61
C LEU A 112 -6.48 -8.55 -18.74
N LYS A 113 -6.59 -9.55 -17.86
CA LYS A 113 -5.86 -10.83 -17.96
C LYS A 113 -6.48 -11.81 -18.96
N GLY A 114 -7.50 -11.41 -19.72
CA GLY A 114 -8.12 -12.23 -20.76
C GLY A 114 -9.27 -13.14 -20.31
N MET A 115 -9.70 -13.05 -19.04
CA MET A 115 -10.86 -13.82 -18.56
C MET A 115 -12.16 -13.33 -19.23
N LYS A 116 -13.05 -14.25 -19.62
CA LYS A 116 -14.36 -13.89 -20.18
C LYS A 116 -15.19 -13.09 -19.13
N LYS A 117 -15.97 -12.12 -19.58
CA LYS A 117 -16.72 -11.19 -18.72
C LYS A 117 -17.60 -11.90 -17.69
N ALA A 118 -18.32 -12.96 -18.10
CA ALA A 118 -19.18 -13.71 -17.19
C ALA A 118 -18.39 -14.42 -16.08
N ASP A 119 -17.22 -14.97 -16.42
CA ASP A 119 -16.36 -15.67 -15.47
C ASP A 119 -15.66 -14.69 -14.54
N ALA A 120 -15.14 -13.57 -15.05
CA ALA A 120 -14.54 -12.51 -14.27
C ALA A 120 -15.52 -11.91 -13.24
N ARG A 121 -16.78 -11.69 -13.64
CA ARG A 121 -17.84 -11.25 -12.72
C ARG A 121 -18.12 -12.30 -11.65
N ARG A 122 -18.24 -13.57 -12.02
CA ARG A 122 -18.50 -14.66 -11.08
C ARG A 122 -17.36 -14.80 -10.08
N GLU A 123 -16.12 -14.73 -10.54
CA GLU A 123 -14.94 -14.78 -9.67
C GLU A 123 -14.89 -13.59 -8.71
N ALA A 124 -15.07 -12.37 -9.21
CA ALA A 124 -15.11 -11.16 -8.38
C ALA A 124 -16.18 -11.24 -7.28
N LEU A 125 -17.36 -11.77 -7.59
CA LEU A 125 -18.48 -11.87 -6.63
C LEU A 125 -18.17 -12.76 -5.42
N ARG A 126 -17.26 -13.72 -5.53
CA ARG A 126 -16.87 -14.61 -4.41
C ARG A 126 -16.31 -13.84 -3.21
N TYR A 127 -15.82 -12.63 -3.43
CA TYR A 127 -15.14 -11.81 -2.41
C TYR A 127 -15.98 -10.64 -1.92
N PHE A 128 -17.17 -10.40 -2.50
CA PHE A 128 -18.00 -9.24 -2.15
C PHE A 128 -18.40 -9.22 -0.68
N ASP A 129 -18.82 -10.35 -0.13
CA ASP A 129 -19.23 -10.44 1.28
C ASP A 129 -18.03 -10.17 2.20
N ARG A 130 -16.90 -10.80 1.92
CA ARG A 130 -15.66 -10.62 2.67
C ARG A 130 -15.17 -9.17 2.66
N PHE A 131 -15.36 -8.47 1.53
CA PHE A 131 -15.00 -7.06 1.41
C PHE A 131 -16.11 -6.11 1.85
N GLY A 132 -17.19 -6.61 2.47
CA GLY A 132 -18.30 -5.81 2.96
C GLY A 132 -19.05 -5.08 1.85
N LEU A 133 -19.13 -5.67 0.66
CA LEU A 133 -19.78 -5.15 -0.53
C LEU A 133 -21.04 -5.93 -0.91
N ALA A 134 -21.55 -6.78 0.00
CA ALA A 134 -22.79 -7.53 -0.20
C ALA A 134 -23.94 -6.60 -0.66
N GLY A 135 -24.66 -7.01 -1.69
CA GLY A 135 -25.78 -6.23 -2.24
C GLY A 135 -25.37 -5.00 -3.07
N CYS A 136 -24.07 -4.78 -3.33
CA CYS A 136 -23.57 -3.64 -4.10
C CYS A 136 -23.21 -3.96 -5.55
N GLN A 137 -23.40 -5.19 -5.99
CA GLN A 137 -22.92 -5.70 -7.27
C GLN A 137 -23.36 -4.85 -8.46
N GLN A 138 -24.63 -4.47 -8.48
CA GLN A 138 -25.27 -3.70 -9.56
C GLN A 138 -25.27 -2.19 -9.31
N LYS A 139 -24.78 -1.72 -8.16
CA LYS A 139 -24.67 -0.29 -7.86
C LYS A 139 -23.54 0.35 -8.67
N TYR A 140 -23.65 1.64 -8.89
CA TYR A 140 -22.61 2.48 -9.45
C TYR A 140 -21.80 3.19 -8.35
N PRO A 141 -20.56 3.65 -8.61
CA PRO A 141 -19.71 4.29 -7.59
C PRO A 141 -20.40 5.45 -6.84
N VAL A 142 -21.20 6.26 -7.53
CA VAL A 142 -21.96 7.39 -6.94
C VAL A 142 -22.99 6.95 -5.88
N GLN A 143 -23.41 5.70 -5.89
CA GLN A 143 -24.40 5.15 -4.96
C GLN A 143 -23.77 4.52 -3.71
N LEU A 144 -22.43 4.56 -3.59
CA LEU A 144 -21.68 4.00 -2.47
C LEU A 144 -21.18 5.11 -1.53
N SER A 145 -21.08 4.78 -0.24
CA SER A 145 -20.34 5.61 0.71
C SER A 145 -18.83 5.64 0.38
N GLY A 146 -18.09 6.61 0.92
CA GLY A 146 -16.65 6.71 0.73
C GLY A 146 -15.92 5.42 1.13
N GLY A 147 -16.24 4.87 2.31
CA GLY A 147 -15.66 3.60 2.77
C GLY A 147 -15.97 2.41 1.87
N MET A 148 -17.19 2.32 1.34
CA MET A 148 -17.56 1.26 0.39
C MET A 148 -16.81 1.40 -0.94
N ARG A 149 -16.60 2.62 -1.45
CA ARG A 149 -15.77 2.84 -2.64
C ARG A 149 -14.34 2.41 -2.39
N GLN A 150 -13.79 2.74 -1.21
CA GLN A 150 -12.44 2.34 -0.83
C GLN A 150 -12.28 0.81 -0.77
N ARG A 151 -13.25 0.11 -0.17
CA ARG A 151 -13.28 -1.36 -0.15
C ARG A 151 -13.36 -1.96 -1.56
N ALA A 152 -14.15 -1.36 -2.45
CA ALA A 152 -14.24 -1.81 -3.85
C ALA A 152 -12.92 -1.59 -4.61
N ALA A 153 -12.24 -0.45 -4.38
CA ALA A 153 -10.93 -0.17 -4.96
C ALA A 153 -9.87 -1.16 -4.43
N LEU A 154 -9.89 -1.47 -3.13
CA LEU A 154 -8.98 -2.46 -2.55
C LEU A 154 -9.23 -3.87 -3.10
N LEU A 155 -10.50 -4.30 -3.22
CA LEU A 155 -10.84 -5.58 -3.83
C LEU A 155 -10.37 -5.65 -5.30
N ARG A 156 -10.56 -4.58 -6.05
CA ARG A 156 -10.02 -4.49 -7.43
C ARG A 156 -8.49 -4.63 -7.44
N THR A 157 -7.79 -3.96 -6.54
CA THR A 157 -6.33 -4.03 -6.40
C THR A 157 -5.86 -5.44 -6.04
N TRP A 158 -6.55 -6.11 -5.11
CA TRP A 158 -6.25 -7.48 -4.73
C TRP A 158 -6.47 -8.47 -5.88
N LEU A 159 -7.53 -8.30 -6.69
CA LEU A 159 -7.82 -9.15 -7.86
C LEU A 159 -6.82 -8.96 -9.03
N CYS A 160 -5.91 -7.99 -8.93
CA CYS A 160 -4.73 -7.99 -9.80
C CYS A 160 -3.89 -9.25 -9.59
N GLY A 161 -3.96 -9.89 -8.42
CA GLY A 161 -3.32 -11.19 -8.13
C GLY A 161 -1.80 -11.13 -8.04
N ASN A 162 -1.22 -9.95 -7.82
CA ASN A 162 0.21 -9.80 -7.56
C ASN A 162 0.51 -10.09 -6.09
N ARG A 163 1.73 -10.54 -5.80
CA ARG A 163 2.17 -10.86 -4.44
C ARG A 163 2.43 -9.64 -3.58
N VAL A 164 2.63 -8.48 -4.21
CA VAL A 164 2.91 -7.20 -3.56
C VAL A 164 1.88 -6.16 -3.98
N ALA A 165 1.37 -5.40 -3.01
CA ALA A 165 0.51 -4.24 -3.22
C ALA A 165 1.17 -2.95 -2.75
N LEU A 166 0.94 -1.89 -3.53
CA LEU A 166 1.25 -0.51 -3.19
C LEU A 166 -0.07 0.22 -2.91
N LEU A 167 -0.19 0.86 -1.74
CA LEU A 167 -1.40 1.60 -1.36
C LEU A 167 -1.04 3.06 -1.07
N ASP A 168 -1.51 3.98 -1.92
CA ASP A 168 -1.23 5.41 -1.80
C ASP A 168 -2.31 6.10 -0.97
N GLU A 169 -1.99 6.45 0.28
CA GLU A 169 -2.89 7.11 1.24
C GLU A 169 -4.31 6.49 1.28
N PRO A 170 -4.43 5.18 1.54
CA PRO A 170 -5.68 4.43 1.30
C PRO A 170 -6.87 4.90 2.14
N PHE A 171 -6.67 5.69 3.19
CA PHE A 171 -7.74 6.13 4.10
C PHE A 171 -7.91 7.65 4.17
N SER A 172 -7.11 8.43 3.42
CA SER A 172 -7.08 9.90 3.52
C SER A 172 -8.40 10.58 3.11
N ALA A 173 -9.16 9.97 2.20
CA ALA A 173 -10.43 10.52 1.70
C ALA A 173 -11.65 10.20 2.58
N LEU A 174 -11.46 9.57 3.75
CA LEU A 174 -12.53 9.15 4.65
C LEU A 174 -12.67 10.11 5.83
N ASP A 175 -13.92 10.32 6.28
CA ASP A 175 -14.18 10.95 7.56
C ASP A 175 -13.69 10.06 8.72
N THR A 176 -13.49 10.65 9.91
CA THR A 176 -12.85 9.96 11.03
C THR A 176 -13.55 8.66 11.45
N LEU A 177 -14.89 8.63 11.52
CA LEU A 177 -15.62 7.42 11.95
C LEU A 177 -15.56 6.32 10.90
N THR A 178 -15.75 6.68 9.63
CA THR A 178 -15.64 5.75 8.51
C THR A 178 -14.22 5.22 8.38
N ARG A 179 -13.21 6.07 8.58
CA ARG A 179 -11.79 5.70 8.52
C ARG A 179 -11.46 4.60 9.53
N THR A 180 -11.82 4.80 10.80
CA THR A 180 -11.57 3.80 11.85
C THR A 180 -12.22 2.44 11.52
N ALA A 181 -13.49 2.43 11.11
CA ALA A 181 -14.18 1.19 10.76
C ALA A 181 -13.57 0.49 9.53
N VAL A 182 -13.05 1.26 8.56
CA VAL A 182 -12.39 0.69 7.38
C VAL A 182 -10.99 0.17 7.73
N GLN A 183 -10.25 0.81 8.63
CA GLN A 183 -8.93 0.36 9.09
C GLN A 183 -9.04 -0.96 9.88
N GLU A 184 -9.98 -1.06 10.82
CA GLU A 184 -10.24 -2.31 11.57
C GLU A 184 -10.60 -3.46 10.61
N TRP A 185 -11.50 -3.21 9.68
CA TRP A 185 -11.85 -4.18 8.64
C TRP A 185 -10.64 -4.54 7.75
N TYR A 186 -9.81 -3.55 7.37
CA TYR A 186 -8.62 -3.76 6.55
C TYR A 186 -7.63 -4.71 7.23
N LEU A 187 -7.36 -4.52 8.53
CA LEU A 187 -6.49 -5.40 9.29
C LEU A 187 -6.99 -6.85 9.26
N GLN A 188 -8.29 -7.07 9.49
CA GLN A 188 -8.88 -8.42 9.45
C GLN A 188 -8.71 -9.08 8.08
N VAL A 189 -8.98 -8.34 7.00
CA VAL A 189 -8.83 -8.85 5.63
C VAL A 189 -7.37 -9.14 5.30
N MET A 190 -6.42 -8.27 5.69
CA MET A 190 -4.99 -8.46 5.41
C MET A 190 -4.40 -9.69 6.10
N GLU A 191 -4.84 -10.03 7.32
CA GLU A 191 -4.43 -11.26 7.98
C GLU A 191 -4.83 -12.51 7.20
N GLU A 192 -6.01 -12.49 6.60
CA GLU A 192 -6.52 -13.63 5.85
C GLU A 192 -5.85 -13.77 4.47
N ILE A 193 -5.61 -12.66 3.77
CA ILE A 193 -5.08 -12.70 2.40
C ILE A 193 -3.56 -12.69 2.33
N ARG A 194 -2.87 -12.38 3.43
CA ARG A 194 -1.40 -12.38 3.59
C ARG A 194 -0.63 -11.73 2.44
N MET A 195 -1.17 -10.64 1.90
CA MET A 195 -0.54 -9.88 0.83
C MET A 195 0.54 -8.98 1.40
N SER A 196 1.77 -9.06 0.86
CA SER A 196 2.84 -8.15 1.22
C SER A 196 2.47 -6.75 0.75
N THR A 197 2.49 -5.77 1.65
CA THR A 197 1.96 -4.45 1.34
C THR A 197 2.92 -3.35 1.74
N LEU A 198 3.21 -2.47 0.80
CA LEU A 198 3.84 -1.19 1.07
C LEU A 198 2.77 -0.11 0.96
N PHE A 199 2.57 0.68 2.01
CA PHE A 199 1.63 1.79 1.95
C PHE A 199 2.26 3.11 2.38
N ILE A 200 1.75 4.20 1.85
CA ILE A 200 2.19 5.54 2.20
C ILE A 200 1.07 6.27 2.93
N THR A 201 1.45 7.02 3.96
CA THR A 201 0.55 7.91 4.69
C THR A 201 1.33 9.11 5.26
N HIS A 202 0.62 10.12 5.69
CA HIS A 202 1.13 11.21 6.51
C HIS A 202 0.57 11.15 7.96
N ASP A 203 -0.24 10.13 8.27
CA ASP A 203 -0.88 9.94 9.57
C ASP A 203 -0.08 8.95 10.41
N VAL A 204 0.40 9.42 11.57
CA VAL A 204 1.23 8.64 12.50
C VAL A 204 0.41 7.50 13.12
N ASP A 205 -0.86 7.73 13.40
CA ASP A 205 -1.73 6.72 14.01
C ASP A 205 -2.00 5.57 13.03
N GLU A 206 -2.23 5.87 11.76
CA GLU A 206 -2.32 4.86 10.70
C GLU A 206 -1.03 4.04 10.59
N ALA A 207 0.12 4.72 10.57
CA ALA A 207 1.41 4.05 10.46
C ALA A 207 1.64 3.07 11.61
N ILE A 208 1.37 3.48 12.86
CA ILE A 208 1.52 2.61 14.04
C ILE A 208 0.48 1.49 14.05
N LEU A 209 -0.77 1.78 13.73
CA LEU A 209 -1.86 0.78 13.78
C LEU A 209 -1.66 -0.35 12.78
N LEU A 210 -1.25 -0.01 11.56
CA LEU A 210 -1.36 -0.91 10.41
C LEU A 210 -0.04 -1.61 10.05
N SER A 211 1.14 -1.04 10.35
CA SER A 211 2.40 -1.57 9.83
C SER A 211 3.18 -2.41 10.83
N ASP A 212 3.99 -3.34 10.33
CA ASP A 212 5.01 -4.04 11.11
C ASP A 212 6.26 -3.17 11.25
N ARG A 213 6.49 -2.30 10.23
CA ARG A 213 7.68 -1.45 10.13
C ARG A 213 7.33 -0.14 9.43
N ILE A 214 7.97 0.94 9.86
CA ILE A 214 7.78 2.30 9.35
C ILE A 214 9.11 2.82 8.85
N TYR A 215 9.16 3.25 7.59
CA TYR A 215 10.22 4.10 7.06
C TYR A 215 9.82 5.57 7.20
N ILE A 216 10.75 6.41 7.68
CA ILE A 216 10.59 7.86 7.70
C ILE A 216 11.22 8.44 6.45
N MET A 217 10.41 9.12 5.64
CA MET A 217 10.84 9.79 4.43
C MET A 217 10.82 11.29 4.60
N LYS A 218 11.99 11.94 4.52
CA LYS A 218 12.12 13.40 4.68
C LYS A 218 13.23 14.00 3.84
N GLY A 219 13.30 15.32 3.83
CA GLY A 219 14.31 16.10 3.11
C GLY A 219 13.85 16.61 1.75
N SER A 220 14.70 17.41 1.12
CA SER A 220 14.53 17.90 -0.26
C SER A 220 15.92 18.04 -0.89
N PRO A 221 16.36 17.05 -1.68
CA PRO A 221 15.67 15.82 -2.11
C PRO A 221 15.39 14.86 -0.97
N ALA A 222 14.30 14.08 -1.12
CA ALA A 222 13.87 13.15 -0.10
C ALA A 222 14.70 11.86 -0.09
N ALA A 223 14.95 11.37 1.13
CA ALA A 223 15.58 10.07 1.38
C ALA A 223 14.84 9.34 2.51
N MET A 224 15.08 8.03 2.64
CA MET A 224 14.72 7.28 3.85
C MET A 224 15.76 7.60 4.91
N THR A 225 15.33 8.23 6.01
CA THR A 225 16.25 8.67 7.06
C THR A 225 16.28 7.72 8.25
N ASP A 226 15.18 7.08 8.53
CA ASP A 226 15.02 6.24 9.70
C ASP A 226 14.09 5.06 9.39
N GLU A 227 14.26 3.99 10.15
CA GLU A 227 13.41 2.81 10.15
C GLU A 227 13.02 2.45 11.58
N LEU A 228 11.71 2.25 11.81
CA LEU A 228 11.19 1.82 13.11
C LEU A 228 10.41 0.51 12.93
N ARG A 229 10.63 -0.44 13.83
CA ARG A 229 9.78 -1.63 13.98
C ARG A 229 8.75 -1.39 15.06
N ILE A 230 7.53 -1.81 14.82
CA ILE A 230 6.49 -1.80 15.84
C ILE A 230 6.59 -3.11 16.63
N PRO A 231 6.89 -3.06 17.95
CA PRO A 231 7.15 -4.28 18.73
C PRO A 231 5.94 -5.21 18.83
N THR A 232 4.75 -4.63 19.03
CA THR A 232 3.51 -5.39 19.17
C THR A 232 3.03 -5.90 17.81
N PRO A 233 2.81 -7.22 17.63
CA PRO A 233 2.35 -7.77 16.35
C PRO A 233 0.92 -7.32 16.02
N ARG A 234 0.56 -7.40 14.74
CA ARG A 234 -0.82 -7.21 14.26
C ARG A 234 -1.68 -8.46 14.56
N PRO A 235 -3.01 -8.33 14.66
CA PRO A 235 -3.80 -7.10 14.61
C PRO A 235 -3.70 -6.32 15.92
N ARG A 236 -3.66 -5.00 15.82
CA ARG A 236 -3.69 -4.07 16.95
C ARG A 236 -5.08 -3.48 17.08
N ASP A 237 -5.56 -3.35 18.31
CA ASP A 237 -6.88 -2.82 18.63
C ASP A 237 -6.84 -1.37 19.14
N ARG A 238 -8.00 -0.86 19.53
CA ARG A 238 -8.11 0.50 20.08
C ARG A 238 -7.44 0.64 21.43
N ASP A 239 -7.43 -0.40 22.25
CA ASP A 239 -6.83 -0.35 23.57
C ASP A 239 -5.32 -0.25 23.44
N TYR A 240 -4.72 -0.99 22.48
CA TYR A 240 -3.31 -0.81 22.15
C TYR A 240 -2.99 0.63 21.74
N MET A 241 -3.85 1.28 20.92
CA MET A 241 -3.62 2.67 20.49
C MET A 241 -3.67 3.70 21.62
N LEU A 242 -4.17 3.34 22.80
CA LEU A 242 -4.17 4.15 24.02
C LEU A 242 -3.01 3.82 24.97
N SER A 243 -2.15 2.88 24.63
CA SER A 243 -1.05 2.39 25.48
C SER A 243 0.10 3.40 25.60
N GLU A 244 0.90 3.25 26.66
CA GLU A 244 2.14 4.02 26.85
C GLU A 244 3.17 3.72 25.75
N GLU A 245 3.19 2.49 25.22
CA GLU A 245 4.05 2.10 24.10
C GLU A 245 3.75 2.97 22.86
N VAL A 246 2.47 3.09 22.49
CA VAL A 246 2.06 3.93 21.35
C VAL A 246 2.39 5.39 21.59
N LEU A 247 2.22 5.89 22.82
CA LEU A 247 2.60 7.27 23.15
C LEU A 247 4.11 7.50 22.98
N ALA A 248 4.94 6.53 23.39
CA ALA A 248 6.39 6.59 23.19
C ALA A 248 6.76 6.56 21.71
N LEU A 249 6.16 5.65 20.92
CA LEU A 249 6.35 5.57 19.47
C LEU A 249 5.95 6.88 18.77
N LYS A 250 4.82 7.48 19.12
CA LYS A 250 4.39 8.79 18.59
C LYS A 250 5.39 9.90 18.86
N ARG A 251 5.97 9.94 20.07
CA ARG A 251 7.01 10.92 20.41
C ARG A 251 8.26 10.69 19.58
N GLN A 252 8.74 9.45 19.50
CA GLN A 252 9.91 9.09 18.68
C GLN A 252 9.71 9.47 17.22
N ILE A 253 8.57 9.10 16.62
CA ILE A 253 8.24 9.43 15.24
C ILE A 253 8.21 10.95 15.02
N ARG A 254 7.62 11.71 15.93
CA ARG A 254 7.60 13.19 15.83
C ARG A 254 8.99 13.81 15.88
N GLU A 255 9.87 13.31 16.72
CA GLU A 255 11.27 13.76 16.79
C GLU A 255 12.03 13.43 15.48
N LEU A 256 11.73 12.28 14.88
CA LEU A 256 12.35 11.87 13.61
C LEU A 256 11.82 12.67 12.41
N ILE A 257 10.58 13.10 12.41
CA ILE A 257 10.00 13.88 11.31
C ILE A 257 10.44 15.35 11.39
N GLY A 258 10.66 15.89 12.58
CA GLY A 258 11.13 17.26 12.81
C GLY A 258 9.99 18.18 13.13
#